data_c6c11dc3f35bd32aaf03000f334239d8
#
_entry.id   c6c11dc3f35bd32aaf03000f334239d8
#
_cell.length_a   1.000
_cell.length_b   1.000
_cell.length_c   1.000
_cell.angle_alpha   90.00
_cell.angle_beta   90.00
_cell.angle_gamma   90.00
#
_symmetry.space_group_name_H-M   'P 1'
#
loop_
_entity.id
_entity.type
_entity.pdbx_description
1 polymer ?
#
loop_
_entity_poly.entity_id
_entity_poly.type
_entity_poly.pdbx_seq_one_letter_code
_entity_poly.pdbx_strand_id
1 'polypeptide(L)'
;MKKFLEMLTEEMQQAFTAAGYDGSLGKVMLSNRPDLCEYQCNGAMAGAKLYKKAPIMIANDVAEQLKDSKVFSEVVAVAPGFLNLKVSEAFLLTYLQGMEANEKFGLEKPEHPKKIIIDYGGSNVAKPLHVGHLRSAVIGESVKRISRYVGHEVIGDVHLGDWGLQMGLVITGLQERQPELVYFDENYAGEYPEEAPFTISELEEIYPAASAKSKEDPEYKAKAMEATFKLQSGVRGYRALWKHIINVSVNDLKKNYSKLNVEFDLWKGESDVHDIIPEMVAYMKDNGYAHLSEGALVVDVKEDTDTKEIPPCMILKSDGASLYNTTDLATIMERMKLYHPDELIYVVDKRQELYFEQVFRCARKTKLVEPETELKFLGFGTMNGKDGKPFKTRQGGVMRLENLIKDTQDEMYKKIKEGRDMEDAEAKKVADVVAISALKYGDLSNQASKDYVFDIDRFTSFEGDTGPYILYTIVRIKSILNKYKEQGGDLTAVKLQQPGNASEKELAMELAQFNTMIATAGEELAPHKVCAYIYDLANAFNHFYHETKILGEENEERKQGLVALLVLTRDILETCIDMLGFEAPEKM
;
A
#
# COMPACT_ATOMS: atom_id res chain seq x y z
N MET A 1 12.73 -13.75 -15.38
CA MET A 1 14.20 -13.64 -15.64
C MET A 1 14.89 -13.26 -14.34
N LYS A 2 16.14 -13.67 -14.13
CA LYS A 2 16.89 -13.30 -12.93
C LYS A 2 16.97 -11.78 -12.76
N LYS A 3 16.96 -11.32 -11.51
CA LYS A 3 17.13 -9.91 -11.20
C LYS A 3 18.52 -9.42 -11.58
N PHE A 4 18.60 -8.16 -12.00
CA PHE A 4 19.86 -7.58 -12.48
C PHE A 4 21.01 -7.72 -11.47
N LEU A 5 20.77 -7.34 -10.22
CA LEU A 5 21.76 -7.44 -9.15
C LEU A 5 22.19 -8.88 -8.83
N GLU A 6 21.27 -9.85 -9.00
CA GLU A 6 21.58 -11.27 -8.83
C GLU A 6 22.56 -11.75 -9.90
N MET A 7 22.38 -11.32 -11.16
CA MET A 7 23.31 -11.67 -12.24
C MET A 7 24.69 -11.08 -12.03
N LEU A 8 24.79 -9.82 -11.56
CA LEU A 8 26.07 -9.21 -11.21
C LEU A 8 26.74 -9.96 -10.04
N THR A 9 25.97 -10.38 -9.06
CA THR A 9 26.45 -11.13 -7.90
C THR A 9 26.94 -12.51 -8.31
N GLU A 10 26.23 -13.23 -9.17
CA GLU A 10 26.65 -14.54 -9.68
C GLU A 10 27.99 -14.47 -10.43
N GLU A 11 28.17 -13.48 -11.30
CA GLU A 11 29.46 -13.26 -12.00
C GLU A 11 30.60 -13.03 -11.00
N MET A 12 30.37 -12.21 -9.99
CA MET A 12 31.35 -11.94 -8.95
C MET A 12 31.65 -13.19 -8.09
N GLN A 13 30.64 -13.98 -7.75
CA GLN A 13 30.80 -15.22 -7.00
C GLN A 13 31.64 -16.26 -7.77
N GLN A 14 31.41 -16.37 -9.09
CA GLN A 14 32.23 -17.21 -9.97
C GLN A 14 33.68 -16.74 -10.00
N ALA A 15 33.91 -15.42 -10.02
CA ALA A 15 35.26 -14.86 -10.00
C ALA A 15 36.00 -15.15 -8.67
N PHE A 16 35.34 -15.03 -7.52
CA PHE A 16 35.91 -15.44 -6.23
C PHE A 16 36.28 -16.92 -6.23
N THR A 17 35.38 -17.77 -6.73
CA THR A 17 35.63 -19.22 -6.83
C THR A 17 36.82 -19.53 -7.75
N ALA A 18 36.89 -18.89 -8.90
CA ALA A 18 38.00 -19.07 -9.86
C ALA A 18 39.33 -18.59 -9.30
N ALA A 19 39.34 -17.56 -8.47
CA ALA A 19 40.50 -17.08 -7.75
C ALA A 19 40.91 -17.96 -6.55
N GLY A 20 40.16 -19.03 -6.26
CA GLY A 20 40.43 -19.95 -5.14
C GLY A 20 39.85 -19.51 -3.78
N TYR A 21 38.89 -18.63 -3.79
CA TYR A 21 38.20 -18.13 -2.59
C TYR A 21 36.76 -18.64 -2.51
N ASP A 22 36.13 -18.48 -1.35
CA ASP A 22 34.71 -18.80 -1.16
C ASP A 22 33.82 -17.87 -2.02
N GLY A 23 33.05 -18.45 -2.93
CA GLY A 23 32.13 -17.71 -3.81
C GLY A 23 31.11 -16.87 -3.04
N SER A 24 30.69 -17.29 -1.84
CA SER A 24 29.72 -16.53 -1.02
C SER A 24 30.20 -15.10 -0.66
N LEU A 25 31.49 -14.85 -0.77
CA LEU A 25 32.09 -13.52 -0.57
C LEU A 25 31.74 -12.55 -1.71
N GLY A 26 31.35 -13.05 -2.88
CA GLY A 26 31.11 -12.27 -4.09
C GLY A 26 29.79 -11.50 -4.11
N LYS A 27 29.28 -11.00 -3.00
CA LYS A 27 28.05 -10.22 -2.94
C LYS A 27 28.28 -8.81 -3.49
N VAL A 28 27.53 -8.46 -4.54
CA VAL A 28 27.54 -7.13 -5.17
C VAL A 28 26.45 -6.25 -4.55
N MET A 29 26.72 -4.98 -4.38
CA MET A 29 25.79 -3.96 -3.91
C MET A 29 25.95 -2.67 -4.71
N LEU A 30 24.92 -1.83 -4.69
CA LEU A 30 25.01 -0.47 -5.23
C LEU A 30 26.12 0.30 -4.52
N SER A 31 26.89 1.10 -5.28
CA SER A 31 27.93 1.93 -4.71
C SER A 31 27.36 3.13 -3.95
N ASN A 32 27.91 3.43 -2.79
CA ASN A 32 27.65 4.69 -2.08
C ASN A 32 28.42 5.88 -2.68
N ARG A 33 29.26 5.63 -3.68
CA ARG A 33 30.09 6.61 -4.39
C ARG A 33 29.88 6.46 -5.90
N PRO A 34 28.69 6.87 -6.44
CA PRO A 34 28.38 6.76 -7.86
C PRO A 34 29.35 7.54 -8.76
N ASP A 35 30.04 8.52 -8.20
CA ASP A 35 31.14 9.25 -8.86
C ASP A 35 32.35 8.38 -9.16
N LEU A 36 32.55 7.26 -8.46
CA LEU A 36 33.69 6.35 -8.63
C LEU A 36 33.31 5.04 -9.33
N CYS A 37 32.16 4.49 -9.02
CA CYS A 37 31.70 3.21 -9.58
C CYS A 37 30.19 3.05 -9.42
N GLU A 38 29.60 2.21 -10.24
CA GLU A 38 28.15 1.93 -10.24
C GLU A 38 27.79 0.92 -9.14
N TYR A 39 28.63 -0.11 -9.00
CA TYR A 39 28.47 -1.16 -8.00
C TYR A 39 29.79 -1.42 -7.26
N GLN A 40 29.69 -2.11 -6.13
CA GLN A 40 30.84 -2.46 -5.31
C GLN A 40 30.68 -3.85 -4.71
N CYS A 41 31.82 -4.56 -4.54
CA CYS A 41 31.89 -5.78 -3.76
C CYS A 41 32.96 -5.62 -2.65
N ASN A 42 32.56 -5.95 -1.41
CA ASN A 42 33.39 -5.80 -0.23
C ASN A 42 33.89 -7.16 0.30
N GLY A 43 33.66 -8.24 -0.44
CA GLY A 43 33.96 -9.61 -0.02
C GLY A 43 35.43 -9.88 0.29
N ALA A 44 36.35 -9.20 -0.38
CA ALA A 44 37.79 -9.34 -0.11
C ALA A 44 38.18 -8.92 1.32
N MET A 45 37.50 -7.93 1.89
CA MET A 45 37.71 -7.53 3.30
C MET A 45 37.21 -8.60 4.27
N ALA A 46 36.06 -9.22 3.99
CA ALA A 46 35.55 -10.33 4.79
C ALA A 46 36.46 -11.58 4.68
N GLY A 47 36.96 -11.85 3.48
CA GLY A 47 37.88 -12.97 3.21
C GLY A 47 39.29 -12.84 3.84
N ALA A 48 39.76 -11.63 4.11
CA ALA A 48 41.10 -11.37 4.58
C ALA A 48 41.47 -12.16 5.84
N LYS A 49 40.57 -12.22 6.81
CA LYS A 49 40.75 -12.97 8.04
C LYS A 49 40.73 -14.48 7.80
N LEU A 50 39.84 -14.94 6.92
CA LEU A 50 39.65 -16.35 6.58
C LEU A 50 40.92 -16.93 5.89
N TYR A 51 41.44 -16.17 4.90
CA TYR A 51 42.59 -16.62 4.09
C TYR A 51 43.92 -16.09 4.58
N LYS A 52 43.98 -15.34 5.69
CA LYS A 52 45.18 -14.73 6.25
C LYS A 52 45.99 -13.96 5.18
N LYS A 53 45.31 -13.24 4.34
CA LYS A 53 45.88 -12.50 3.19
C LYS A 53 45.37 -11.06 3.23
N ALA A 54 46.17 -10.11 2.78
CA ALA A 54 45.75 -8.72 2.73
C ALA A 54 44.54 -8.56 1.82
N PRO A 55 43.47 -7.81 2.23
CA PRO A 55 42.25 -7.68 1.45
C PRO A 55 42.48 -7.21 0.01
N ILE A 56 43.42 -6.26 -0.18
CA ILE A 56 43.74 -5.75 -1.52
C ILE A 56 44.34 -6.83 -2.43
N MET A 57 45.07 -7.80 -1.86
CA MET A 57 45.62 -8.91 -2.65
C MET A 57 44.49 -9.84 -3.13
N ILE A 58 43.52 -10.14 -2.25
CA ILE A 58 42.35 -10.92 -2.63
C ILE A 58 41.55 -10.18 -3.70
N ALA A 59 41.33 -8.86 -3.53
CA ALA A 59 40.62 -8.05 -4.51
C ALA A 59 41.32 -8.05 -5.89
N ASN A 60 42.66 -7.96 -5.91
CA ASN A 60 43.45 -8.04 -7.15
C ASN A 60 43.32 -9.41 -7.82
N ASP A 61 43.41 -10.50 -7.04
CA ASP A 61 43.26 -11.86 -7.60
C ASP A 61 41.89 -12.07 -8.23
N VAL A 62 40.83 -11.54 -7.59
CA VAL A 62 39.44 -11.63 -8.12
C VAL A 62 39.28 -10.72 -9.34
N ALA A 63 39.79 -9.50 -9.33
CA ALA A 63 39.75 -8.58 -10.46
C ALA A 63 40.44 -9.17 -11.71
N GLU A 64 41.51 -9.94 -11.52
CA GLU A 64 42.23 -10.65 -12.61
C GLU A 64 41.29 -11.66 -13.31
N GLN A 65 40.42 -12.34 -12.57
CA GLN A 65 39.47 -13.30 -13.14
C GLN A 65 38.33 -12.62 -13.95
N LEU A 66 38.13 -11.31 -13.77
CA LEU A 66 37.08 -10.55 -14.43
C LEU A 66 37.56 -9.70 -15.61
N LYS A 67 38.83 -9.82 -16.02
CA LYS A 67 39.39 -9.05 -17.14
C LYS A 67 38.62 -9.23 -18.46
N ASP A 68 38.12 -10.44 -18.70
CA ASP A 68 37.38 -10.81 -19.92
C ASP A 68 35.88 -10.92 -19.64
N SER A 69 35.39 -10.35 -18.53
CA SER A 69 33.96 -10.37 -18.19
C SER A 69 33.14 -9.66 -19.26
N LYS A 70 32.00 -10.25 -19.62
CA LYS A 70 31.01 -9.61 -20.48
C LYS A 70 29.98 -8.81 -19.68
N VAL A 71 29.95 -9.02 -18.37
CA VAL A 71 29.03 -8.36 -17.44
C VAL A 71 29.59 -7.02 -16.99
N PHE A 72 30.88 -6.96 -16.70
CA PHE A 72 31.55 -5.73 -16.26
C PHE A 72 32.47 -5.16 -17.37
N SER A 73 32.36 -3.86 -17.62
CA SER A 73 33.26 -3.13 -18.50
C SER A 73 34.56 -2.69 -17.78
N GLU A 74 34.48 -2.53 -16.45
CA GLU A 74 35.60 -2.12 -15.60
C GLU A 74 35.47 -2.74 -14.22
N VAL A 75 36.59 -3.33 -13.75
CA VAL A 75 36.71 -3.88 -12.38
C VAL A 75 38.01 -3.37 -11.80
N VAL A 76 37.95 -2.57 -10.73
CA VAL A 76 39.11 -1.97 -10.10
C VAL A 76 39.18 -2.35 -8.63
N ALA A 77 40.31 -3.00 -8.25
CA ALA A 77 40.60 -3.23 -6.84
C ALA A 77 41.15 -1.95 -6.18
N VAL A 78 40.46 -1.51 -5.12
CA VAL A 78 40.77 -0.27 -4.40
C VAL A 78 41.06 -0.58 -2.93
N ALA A 79 42.14 0.00 -2.38
CA ALA A 79 42.49 -0.18 -0.97
C ALA A 79 41.32 0.27 -0.04
N PRO A 80 41.08 -0.46 1.07
CA PRO A 80 41.83 -1.61 1.57
C PRO A 80 41.50 -2.96 0.91
N GLY A 81 40.45 -3.08 0.11
CA GLY A 81 40.03 -4.34 -0.50
C GLY A 81 38.63 -4.24 -1.13
N PHE A 82 38.23 -3.07 -1.63
CA PHE A 82 37.04 -2.88 -2.40
C PHE A 82 37.24 -3.30 -3.86
N LEU A 83 36.22 -3.89 -4.46
CA LEU A 83 36.12 -4.07 -5.89
C LEU A 83 35.08 -3.07 -6.42
N ASN A 84 35.52 -2.06 -7.12
CA ASN A 84 34.68 -1.08 -7.80
C ASN A 84 34.34 -1.58 -9.19
N LEU A 85 33.05 -1.55 -9.55
CA LEU A 85 32.50 -2.21 -10.73
C LEU A 85 31.75 -1.21 -11.59
N LYS A 86 31.98 -1.27 -12.92
CA LYS A 86 31.11 -0.66 -13.93
C LYS A 86 30.51 -1.74 -14.81
N VAL A 87 29.24 -1.65 -15.08
CA VAL A 87 28.50 -2.61 -15.90
C VAL A 87 28.77 -2.36 -17.39
N SER A 88 28.88 -3.44 -18.15
CA SER A 88 29.00 -3.39 -19.60
C SER A 88 27.71 -2.88 -20.24
N GLU A 89 27.82 -1.91 -21.15
CA GLU A 89 26.69 -1.36 -21.90
C GLU A 89 26.02 -2.45 -22.77
N ALA A 90 26.77 -3.38 -23.29
CA ALA A 90 26.23 -4.50 -24.08
C ALA A 90 25.42 -5.49 -23.19
N PHE A 91 25.91 -5.77 -21.99
CA PHE A 91 25.19 -6.60 -21.02
C PHE A 91 23.90 -5.90 -20.57
N LEU A 92 23.98 -4.61 -20.25
CA LEU A 92 22.84 -3.79 -19.86
C LEU A 92 21.77 -3.77 -20.96
N LEU A 93 22.16 -3.54 -22.23
CA LEU A 93 21.25 -3.61 -23.36
C LEU A 93 20.56 -4.98 -23.47
N THR A 94 21.31 -6.06 -23.36
CA THR A 94 20.75 -7.42 -23.41
C THR A 94 19.71 -7.65 -22.30
N TYR A 95 20.00 -7.14 -21.10
CA TYR A 95 19.07 -7.24 -19.97
C TYR A 95 17.78 -6.45 -20.24
N LEU A 96 17.86 -5.19 -20.69
CA LEU A 96 16.68 -4.37 -21.01
C LEU A 96 15.86 -4.93 -22.16
N GLN A 97 16.50 -5.48 -23.19
CA GLN A 97 15.81 -6.21 -24.27
C GLN A 97 15.06 -7.43 -23.74
N GLY A 98 15.64 -8.12 -22.76
CA GLY A 98 14.96 -9.20 -22.03
C GLY A 98 13.75 -8.71 -21.25
N MET A 99 13.82 -7.55 -20.60
CA MET A 99 12.68 -6.93 -19.92
C MET A 99 11.57 -6.57 -20.92
N GLU A 100 11.91 -5.94 -22.04
CA GLU A 100 10.96 -5.52 -23.07
C GLU A 100 10.23 -6.73 -23.72
N ALA A 101 10.94 -7.85 -23.92
CA ALA A 101 10.41 -9.05 -24.56
C ALA A 101 9.51 -9.91 -23.67
N ASN A 102 9.48 -9.67 -22.36
CA ASN A 102 8.76 -10.50 -21.41
C ASN A 102 7.61 -9.75 -20.72
N GLU A 103 6.54 -10.50 -20.39
CA GLU A 103 5.45 -9.97 -19.57
C GLU A 103 5.98 -9.42 -18.22
N LYS A 104 5.37 -8.35 -17.73
CA LYS A 104 5.75 -7.71 -16.47
C LYS A 104 7.26 -7.41 -16.39
N PHE A 105 7.86 -7.05 -17.51
CA PHE A 105 9.29 -6.78 -17.65
C PHE A 105 10.18 -7.92 -17.15
N GLY A 106 9.71 -9.14 -17.32
CA GLY A 106 10.44 -10.35 -16.94
C GLY A 106 10.49 -10.64 -15.44
N LEU A 107 9.63 -10.02 -14.65
CA LEU A 107 9.49 -10.35 -13.22
C LEU A 107 9.14 -11.84 -13.05
N GLU A 108 9.93 -12.56 -12.29
CA GLU A 108 9.67 -13.97 -12.00
C GLU A 108 8.45 -14.11 -11.10
N LYS A 109 7.56 -15.02 -11.48
CA LYS A 109 6.43 -15.40 -10.62
C LYS A 109 6.96 -16.17 -9.42
N PRO A 110 6.36 -16.01 -8.22
CA PRO A 110 6.73 -16.82 -7.07
C PRO A 110 6.48 -18.30 -7.36
N GLU A 111 7.38 -19.16 -6.94
CA GLU A 111 7.26 -20.62 -7.11
C GLU A 111 5.98 -21.15 -6.44
N HIS A 112 5.63 -20.57 -5.30
CA HIS A 112 4.41 -20.85 -4.54
C HIS A 112 3.60 -19.57 -4.35
N PRO A 113 2.68 -19.25 -5.29
CA PRO A 113 1.77 -18.12 -5.14
C PRO A 113 0.92 -18.26 -3.89
N LYS A 114 0.90 -17.24 -3.03
CA LYS A 114 0.08 -17.22 -1.82
C LYS A 114 -1.33 -16.73 -2.12
N LYS A 115 -2.30 -17.20 -1.35
CA LYS A 115 -3.60 -16.58 -1.21
C LYS A 115 -3.57 -15.64 0.00
N ILE A 116 -3.73 -14.36 -0.25
CA ILE A 116 -3.58 -13.29 0.74
C ILE A 116 -4.93 -12.57 0.92
N ILE A 117 -5.36 -12.38 2.16
CA ILE A 117 -6.46 -11.46 2.47
C ILE A 117 -5.87 -10.23 3.15
N ILE A 118 -6.19 -9.05 2.63
CA ILE A 118 -5.78 -7.77 3.20
C ILE A 118 -7.02 -7.08 3.75
N ASP A 119 -7.02 -6.84 5.05
CA ASP A 119 -8.03 -6.09 5.78
C ASP A 119 -7.57 -4.62 5.90
N TYR A 120 -8.29 -3.72 5.23
CA TYR A 120 -7.92 -2.31 5.18
C TYR A 120 -9.13 -1.40 4.92
N GLY A 121 -9.00 -0.12 5.22
CA GLY A 121 -10.01 0.89 4.95
C GLY A 121 -11.28 0.76 5.79
N GLY A 122 -11.28 -0.13 6.79
CA GLY A 122 -12.44 -0.37 7.65
C GLY A 122 -12.85 0.87 8.42
N SER A 123 -14.14 1.20 8.33
CA SER A 123 -14.74 2.33 9.04
C SER A 123 -16.03 1.88 9.70
N ASN A 124 -16.48 2.67 10.67
CA ASN A 124 -17.81 2.48 11.22
C ASN A 124 -18.86 3.05 10.26
N VAL A 125 -19.94 2.32 10.04
CA VAL A 125 -21.09 2.84 9.29
C VAL A 125 -21.74 4.01 10.04
N ALA A 126 -22.54 4.80 9.33
CA ALA A 126 -23.16 6.04 9.85
C ALA A 126 -22.14 7.10 10.32
N LYS A 127 -20.90 7.01 9.89
CA LYS A 127 -19.87 8.03 10.12
C LYS A 127 -19.21 8.43 8.80
N PRO A 128 -18.90 9.73 8.63
CA PRO A 128 -18.15 10.16 7.45
C PRO A 128 -16.71 9.63 7.53
N LEU A 129 -16.14 9.34 6.37
CA LEU A 129 -14.71 9.13 6.27
C LEU A 129 -13.97 10.41 6.63
N HIS A 130 -12.98 10.29 7.47
CA HIS A 130 -12.08 11.38 7.84
C HIS A 130 -10.64 11.06 7.42
N VAL A 131 -9.78 12.05 7.50
CA VAL A 131 -8.37 11.92 7.06
C VAL A 131 -7.62 10.75 7.70
N GLY A 132 -8.02 10.31 8.90
CA GLY A 132 -7.45 9.11 9.55
C GLY A 132 -7.72 7.80 8.82
N HIS A 133 -8.76 7.74 7.97
CA HIS A 133 -9.05 6.55 7.14
C HIS A 133 -8.24 6.53 5.84
N LEU A 134 -7.70 7.68 5.41
CA LEU A 134 -6.93 7.80 4.17
C LEU A 134 -5.77 6.81 4.14
N ARG A 135 -4.95 6.78 5.19
CA ARG A 135 -3.74 5.98 5.26
C ARG A 135 -4.01 4.48 5.11
N SER A 136 -4.99 3.96 5.88
CA SER A 136 -5.38 2.55 5.77
C SER A 136 -5.80 2.20 4.35
N ALA A 137 -6.67 3.02 3.74
CA ALA A 137 -7.19 2.78 2.40
C ALA A 137 -6.09 2.83 1.33
N VAL A 138 -5.24 3.86 1.35
CA VAL A 138 -4.22 4.09 0.33
C VAL A 138 -3.08 3.06 0.43
N ILE A 139 -2.61 2.77 1.63
CA ILE A 139 -1.56 1.77 1.87
C ILE A 139 -2.07 0.37 1.51
N GLY A 140 -3.28 0.00 1.99
CA GLY A 140 -3.85 -1.32 1.73
C GLY A 140 -4.10 -1.57 0.26
N GLU A 141 -4.64 -0.58 -0.46
CA GLU A 141 -4.84 -0.67 -1.91
C GLU A 141 -3.52 -0.85 -2.66
N SER A 142 -2.48 -0.09 -2.31
CA SER A 142 -1.17 -0.23 -2.95
C SER A 142 -0.53 -1.59 -2.65
N VAL A 143 -0.58 -2.07 -1.41
CA VAL A 143 -0.08 -3.40 -1.03
C VAL A 143 -0.82 -4.50 -1.80
N LYS A 144 -2.15 -4.39 -1.94
CA LYS A 144 -2.96 -5.32 -2.76
C LYS A 144 -2.49 -5.34 -4.21
N ARG A 145 -2.33 -4.17 -4.85
CA ARG A 145 -1.91 -4.07 -6.24
C ARG A 145 -0.49 -4.60 -6.47
N ILE A 146 0.46 -4.25 -5.60
CA ILE A 146 1.84 -4.76 -5.65
C ILE A 146 1.85 -6.29 -5.51
N SER A 147 1.13 -6.84 -4.52
CA SER A 147 1.08 -8.30 -4.29
C SER A 147 0.46 -9.06 -5.47
N ARG A 148 -0.58 -8.49 -6.09
CA ARG A 148 -1.16 -9.04 -7.34
C ARG A 148 -0.20 -8.95 -8.51
N TYR A 149 0.53 -7.84 -8.62
CA TYR A 149 1.52 -7.68 -9.69
C TYR A 149 2.66 -8.71 -9.55
N VAL A 150 3.13 -8.95 -8.33
CA VAL A 150 4.15 -9.97 -8.04
C VAL A 150 3.65 -11.37 -8.39
N GLY A 151 2.35 -11.65 -8.29
CA GLY A 151 1.77 -12.92 -8.75
C GLY A 151 1.03 -13.70 -7.67
N HIS A 152 0.67 -13.06 -6.55
CA HIS A 152 -0.19 -13.65 -5.52
C HIS A 152 -1.68 -13.49 -5.85
N GLU A 153 -2.52 -14.39 -5.34
CA GLU A 153 -3.97 -14.25 -5.29
C GLU A 153 -4.34 -13.38 -4.09
N VAL A 154 -4.90 -12.19 -4.31
CA VAL A 154 -5.15 -11.24 -3.22
C VAL A 154 -6.61 -10.82 -3.18
N ILE A 155 -7.20 -10.89 -2.00
CA ILE A 155 -8.55 -10.44 -1.68
C ILE A 155 -8.43 -9.22 -0.78
N GLY A 156 -8.96 -8.08 -1.21
CA GLY A 156 -9.10 -6.88 -0.38
C GLY A 156 -10.46 -6.88 0.32
N ASP A 157 -10.46 -6.84 1.63
CA ASP A 157 -11.66 -6.81 2.45
C ASP A 157 -11.74 -5.52 3.25
N VAL A 158 -12.89 -4.85 3.21
CA VAL A 158 -13.22 -3.74 4.10
C VAL A 158 -14.08 -4.28 5.24
N HIS A 159 -13.52 -4.31 6.44
CA HIS A 159 -14.26 -4.78 7.62
C HIS A 159 -14.98 -3.63 8.32
N LEU A 160 -16.30 -3.58 8.19
CA LEU A 160 -17.11 -2.47 8.69
C LEU A 160 -17.57 -2.69 10.14
N GLY A 161 -17.49 -1.64 10.95
CA GLY A 161 -18.16 -1.58 12.26
C GLY A 161 -19.66 -1.28 12.07
N ASP A 162 -20.49 -2.31 12.05
CA ASP A 162 -21.89 -2.23 11.67
C ASP A 162 -22.86 -2.91 12.64
N TRP A 163 -22.38 -3.37 13.80
CA TRP A 163 -23.16 -4.29 14.64
C TRP A 163 -23.23 -3.96 16.13
N GLY A 164 -22.36 -3.13 16.65
CA GLY A 164 -22.25 -2.82 18.08
C GLY A 164 -23.18 -1.73 18.59
N LEU A 165 -22.91 -1.22 19.79
CA LEU A 165 -23.64 -0.12 20.46
C LEU A 165 -23.82 1.11 19.56
N GLN A 166 -22.91 1.33 18.62
CA GLN A 166 -23.02 2.41 17.65
C GLN A 166 -24.34 2.33 16.85
N MET A 167 -24.77 1.14 16.44
CA MET A 167 -26.03 0.97 15.72
C MET A 167 -27.21 1.30 16.64
N GLY A 168 -27.17 0.85 17.90
CA GLY A 168 -28.17 1.23 18.89
C GLY A 168 -28.27 2.74 19.12
N LEU A 169 -27.14 3.44 19.14
CA LEU A 169 -27.11 4.91 19.26
C LEU A 169 -27.75 5.60 18.05
N VAL A 170 -27.44 5.14 16.84
CA VAL A 170 -28.05 5.68 15.61
C VAL A 170 -29.56 5.43 15.59
N ILE A 171 -29.98 4.21 15.89
CA ILE A 171 -31.41 3.83 15.92
C ILE A 171 -32.16 4.65 16.99
N THR A 172 -31.60 4.80 18.19
CA THR A 172 -32.21 5.60 19.26
C THR A 172 -32.31 7.07 18.86
N GLY A 173 -31.28 7.63 18.24
CA GLY A 173 -31.30 9.00 17.72
C GLY A 173 -32.34 9.21 16.62
N LEU A 174 -32.52 8.22 15.75
CA LEU A 174 -33.59 8.23 14.75
C LEU A 174 -34.98 8.17 15.39
N GLN A 175 -35.14 7.29 16.37
CA GLN A 175 -36.43 7.15 17.09
C GLN A 175 -36.81 8.45 17.83
N GLU A 176 -35.84 9.16 18.38
CA GLU A 176 -36.08 10.45 19.05
C GLU A 176 -36.49 11.54 18.06
N ARG A 177 -35.90 11.55 16.83
CA ARG A 177 -36.24 12.54 15.78
C ARG A 177 -37.53 12.21 15.01
N GLN A 178 -37.77 10.94 14.80
CA GLN A 178 -38.88 10.43 13.95
C GLN A 178 -39.57 9.22 14.61
N PRO A 179 -40.22 9.43 15.77
CA PRO A 179 -40.83 8.32 16.53
C PRO A 179 -41.98 7.61 15.81
N GLU A 180 -42.57 8.27 14.79
CA GLU A 180 -43.69 7.76 14.00
C GLU A 180 -43.30 6.78 12.89
N LEU A 181 -42.01 6.54 12.68
CA LEU A 181 -41.54 5.62 11.66
C LEU A 181 -42.04 4.19 11.93
N VAL A 182 -42.56 3.54 10.90
CA VAL A 182 -43.10 2.17 10.96
C VAL A 182 -42.12 1.12 11.50
N TYR A 183 -40.84 1.41 11.49
CA TYR A 183 -39.80 0.53 12.02
C TYR A 183 -39.85 0.37 13.55
N PHE A 184 -40.45 1.31 14.25
CA PHE A 184 -40.59 1.33 15.72
C PHE A 184 -41.95 0.78 16.18
N ASP A 185 -42.85 0.51 15.27
CA ASP A 185 -44.13 -0.16 15.58
C ASP A 185 -43.95 -1.67 15.60
N GLU A 186 -43.93 -2.26 16.78
CA GLU A 186 -43.76 -3.71 16.97
C GLU A 186 -44.91 -4.54 16.39
N ASN A 187 -46.09 -3.93 16.15
CA ASN A 187 -47.26 -4.55 15.57
C ASN A 187 -47.34 -4.42 14.05
N TYR A 188 -46.41 -3.69 13.44
CA TYR A 188 -46.41 -3.51 12.00
C TYR A 188 -46.09 -4.82 11.26
N ALA A 189 -47.09 -5.31 10.49
CA ALA A 189 -47.00 -6.57 9.75
C ALA A 189 -46.77 -6.37 8.24
N GLY A 190 -46.77 -5.12 7.76
CA GLY A 190 -46.59 -4.79 6.35
C GLY A 190 -45.15 -4.95 5.85
N GLU A 191 -44.95 -4.65 4.57
CA GLU A 191 -43.61 -4.52 3.99
C GLU A 191 -43.04 -3.15 4.35
N TYR A 192 -41.76 -3.12 4.72
CA TYR A 192 -41.08 -1.87 5.02
C TYR A 192 -40.75 -1.11 3.73
N PRO A 193 -40.77 0.25 3.77
CA PRO A 193 -40.40 1.07 2.61
C PRO A 193 -39.06 0.68 2.02
N GLU A 194 -38.93 0.70 0.70
CA GLU A 194 -37.65 0.45 0.00
C GLU A 194 -36.67 1.64 0.15
N GLU A 195 -37.23 2.86 0.24
CA GLU A 195 -36.41 4.07 0.42
C GLU A 195 -36.06 4.26 1.90
N ALA A 196 -34.79 4.65 2.13
CA ALA A 196 -34.32 5.00 3.47
C ALA A 196 -35.04 6.26 3.98
N PRO A 197 -35.48 6.29 5.25
CA PRO A 197 -36.14 7.47 5.83
C PRO A 197 -35.15 8.59 6.21
N PHE A 198 -33.91 8.51 5.79
CA PHE A 198 -32.84 9.45 6.09
C PHE A 198 -31.79 9.45 4.99
N THR A 199 -30.99 10.51 4.98
CA THR A 199 -29.80 10.67 4.14
C THR A 199 -28.54 10.36 4.94
N ILE A 200 -27.39 10.22 4.25
CA ILE A 200 -26.08 10.06 4.91
C ILE A 200 -25.75 11.29 5.79
N SER A 201 -26.06 12.50 5.34
CA SER A 201 -25.82 13.73 6.11
C SER A 201 -26.60 13.74 7.43
N GLU A 202 -27.83 13.25 7.45
CA GLU A 202 -28.61 13.11 8.69
C GLU A 202 -28.02 12.07 9.63
N LEU A 203 -27.55 10.94 9.12
CA LEU A 203 -26.84 9.92 9.93
C LEU A 203 -25.55 10.49 10.55
N GLU A 204 -24.82 11.29 9.80
CA GLU A 204 -23.60 11.97 10.26
C GLU A 204 -23.83 12.99 11.38
N GLU A 205 -25.03 13.55 11.47
CA GLU A 205 -25.46 14.41 12.58
C GLU A 205 -25.98 13.60 13.77
N ILE A 206 -26.75 12.56 13.51
CA ILE A 206 -27.43 11.75 14.53
C ILE A 206 -26.42 11.02 15.40
N TYR A 207 -25.42 10.37 14.82
CA TYR A 207 -24.50 9.55 15.58
C TYR A 207 -23.67 10.36 16.60
N PRO A 208 -22.99 11.47 16.25
CA PRO A 208 -22.25 12.25 17.23
C PRO A 208 -23.13 12.82 18.33
N ALA A 209 -24.34 13.29 17.99
CA ALA A 209 -25.31 13.81 18.95
C ALA A 209 -25.76 12.72 19.95
N ALA A 210 -26.14 11.53 19.44
CA ALA A 210 -26.52 10.39 20.26
C ALA A 210 -25.36 9.89 21.13
N SER A 211 -24.14 9.85 20.57
CA SER A 211 -22.93 9.47 21.31
C SER A 211 -22.59 10.44 22.44
N ALA A 212 -22.71 11.75 22.21
CA ALA A 212 -22.50 12.75 23.24
C ALA A 212 -23.55 12.62 24.36
N LYS A 213 -24.83 12.56 23.97
CA LYS A 213 -25.95 12.42 24.92
C LYS A 213 -25.83 11.15 25.77
N SER A 214 -25.40 10.02 25.20
CA SER A 214 -25.24 8.77 25.94
C SER A 214 -24.13 8.79 27.00
N LYS A 215 -23.20 9.74 26.93
CA LYS A 215 -22.14 9.92 27.94
C LYS A 215 -22.62 10.70 29.17
N GLU A 216 -23.60 11.55 28.95
CA GLU A 216 -24.15 12.46 29.98
C GLU A 216 -25.43 11.90 30.59
N ASP A 217 -26.19 11.10 29.83
CA ASP A 217 -27.50 10.55 30.22
C ASP A 217 -27.48 9.02 30.24
N PRO A 218 -27.41 8.39 31.46
CA PRO A 218 -27.43 6.93 31.61
C PRO A 218 -28.73 6.27 31.10
N GLU A 219 -29.90 6.96 31.15
CA GLU A 219 -31.15 6.44 30.63
C GLU A 219 -31.12 6.37 29.10
N TYR A 220 -30.58 7.39 28.46
CA TYR A 220 -30.37 7.40 27.03
C TYR A 220 -29.42 6.28 26.57
N LYS A 221 -28.33 6.07 27.32
CA LYS A 221 -27.42 4.95 27.07
C LYS A 221 -28.12 3.60 27.19
N ALA A 222 -28.96 3.43 28.20
CA ALA A 222 -29.74 2.20 28.39
C ALA A 222 -30.69 1.94 27.23
N LYS A 223 -31.37 2.98 26.69
CA LYS A 223 -32.20 2.88 25.47
C LYS A 223 -31.38 2.46 24.26
N ALA A 224 -30.19 3.00 24.09
CA ALA A 224 -29.30 2.61 22.98
C ALA A 224 -28.81 1.16 23.10
N MET A 225 -28.55 0.68 24.32
CA MET A 225 -28.24 -0.73 24.58
C MET A 225 -29.42 -1.63 24.28
N GLU A 226 -30.65 -1.24 24.66
CA GLU A 226 -31.88 -1.96 24.32
C GLU A 226 -32.10 -2.01 22.81
N ALA A 227 -31.91 -0.90 22.09
CA ALA A 227 -31.99 -0.85 20.63
C ALA A 227 -30.97 -1.79 19.96
N THR A 228 -29.75 -1.84 20.49
CA THR A 228 -28.71 -2.80 20.04
C THR A 228 -29.19 -4.24 20.25
N PHE A 229 -29.71 -4.55 21.42
CA PHE A 229 -30.24 -5.88 21.74
C PHE A 229 -31.41 -6.26 20.81
N LYS A 230 -32.38 -5.35 20.59
CA LYS A 230 -33.50 -5.58 19.65
C LYS A 230 -33.01 -5.85 18.22
N LEU A 231 -32.01 -5.09 17.75
CA LEU A 231 -31.39 -5.32 16.47
C LEU A 231 -30.76 -6.72 16.38
N GLN A 232 -29.93 -7.08 17.36
CA GLN A 232 -29.21 -8.35 17.38
C GLN A 232 -30.13 -9.54 17.59
N SER A 233 -31.20 -9.38 18.35
CA SER A 233 -32.26 -10.40 18.56
C SER A 233 -33.17 -10.61 17.33
N GLY A 234 -33.02 -9.81 16.28
CA GLY A 234 -33.77 -9.99 15.03
C GLY A 234 -35.13 -9.31 15.00
N VAL A 235 -35.41 -8.30 15.84
CA VAL A 235 -36.64 -7.51 15.76
C VAL A 235 -36.76 -6.90 14.36
N ARG A 236 -37.88 -7.20 13.71
CA ARG A 236 -38.09 -6.99 12.27
C ARG A 236 -37.86 -5.54 11.82
N GLY A 237 -38.46 -4.58 12.53
CA GLY A 237 -38.30 -3.16 12.24
C GLY A 237 -36.87 -2.66 12.40
N TYR A 238 -36.19 -3.08 13.47
CA TYR A 238 -34.79 -2.71 13.74
C TYR A 238 -33.84 -3.28 12.70
N ARG A 239 -34.10 -4.52 12.24
CA ARG A 239 -33.32 -5.13 11.14
C ARG A 239 -33.55 -4.43 9.80
N ALA A 240 -34.80 -4.05 9.50
CA ALA A 240 -35.11 -3.31 8.28
C ALA A 240 -34.47 -1.91 8.28
N LEU A 241 -34.54 -1.20 9.41
CA LEU A 241 -33.91 0.10 9.58
C LEU A 241 -32.38 0.01 9.47
N TRP A 242 -31.79 -1.00 10.12
CA TRP A 242 -30.34 -1.27 10.03
C TRP A 242 -29.88 -1.52 8.59
N LYS A 243 -30.64 -2.27 7.77
CA LYS A 243 -30.33 -2.46 6.35
C LYS A 243 -30.26 -1.13 5.60
N HIS A 244 -31.16 -0.18 5.89
CA HIS A 244 -31.09 1.16 5.30
C HIS A 244 -29.82 1.91 5.75
N ILE A 245 -29.46 1.84 7.03
CA ILE A 245 -28.24 2.45 7.56
C ILE A 245 -27.02 1.90 6.82
N ILE A 246 -26.92 0.58 6.65
CA ILE A 246 -25.83 -0.06 5.92
C ILE A 246 -25.82 0.40 4.46
N ASN A 247 -26.93 0.31 3.76
CA ASN A 247 -27.00 0.64 2.33
C ASN A 247 -26.59 2.10 2.05
N VAL A 248 -27.12 3.04 2.83
CA VAL A 248 -26.78 4.48 2.70
C VAL A 248 -25.30 4.70 3.00
N SER A 249 -24.79 4.09 4.06
CA SER A 249 -23.36 4.24 4.46
C SER A 249 -22.41 3.62 3.45
N VAL A 250 -22.68 2.39 3.00
CA VAL A 250 -21.82 1.67 2.03
C VAL A 250 -21.78 2.40 0.69
N ASN A 251 -22.92 2.94 0.24
CA ASN A 251 -22.96 3.71 -1.00
C ASN A 251 -22.09 4.98 -0.92
N ASP A 252 -22.11 5.67 0.23
CA ASP A 252 -21.25 6.83 0.43
C ASP A 252 -19.76 6.45 0.54
N LEU A 253 -19.45 5.37 1.26
CA LEU A 253 -18.10 4.83 1.34
C LEU A 253 -17.56 4.47 -0.03
N LYS A 254 -18.33 3.75 -0.85
CA LYS A 254 -17.95 3.38 -2.23
C LYS A 254 -17.66 4.62 -3.09
N LYS A 255 -18.50 5.65 -2.99
CA LYS A 255 -18.31 6.92 -3.70
C LYS A 255 -16.99 7.60 -3.30
N ASN A 256 -16.66 7.63 -2.01
CA ASN A 256 -15.45 8.27 -1.52
C ASN A 256 -14.18 7.44 -1.84
N TYR A 257 -14.24 6.12 -1.71
CA TYR A 257 -13.13 5.25 -2.07
C TYR A 257 -12.87 5.24 -3.59
N SER A 258 -13.92 5.28 -4.42
CA SER A 258 -13.73 5.36 -5.88
C SER A 258 -13.01 6.64 -6.32
N LYS A 259 -13.24 7.78 -5.64
CA LYS A 259 -12.48 9.01 -5.89
C LYS A 259 -10.97 8.84 -5.65
N LEU A 260 -10.60 7.96 -4.71
CA LEU A 260 -9.21 7.61 -4.41
C LEU A 260 -8.69 6.43 -5.23
N ASN A 261 -9.47 5.90 -6.16
CA ASN A 261 -9.14 4.67 -6.89
C ASN A 261 -8.79 3.51 -5.94
N VAL A 262 -9.61 3.35 -4.91
CA VAL A 262 -9.54 2.26 -3.91
C VAL A 262 -10.74 1.36 -4.08
N GLU A 263 -10.50 0.07 -4.26
CA GLU A 263 -11.53 -0.94 -4.51
C GLU A 263 -11.37 -2.14 -3.58
N PHE A 264 -12.49 -2.67 -3.13
CA PHE A 264 -12.52 -3.88 -2.30
C PHE A 264 -13.24 -5.01 -3.02
N ASP A 265 -12.72 -6.23 -2.85
CA ASP A 265 -13.35 -7.44 -3.36
C ASP A 265 -14.50 -7.89 -2.45
N LEU A 266 -14.35 -7.66 -1.14
CA LEU A 266 -15.34 -7.99 -0.12
C LEU A 266 -15.75 -6.75 0.67
N TRP A 267 -17.05 -6.65 0.93
CA TRP A 267 -17.69 -5.65 1.78
C TRP A 267 -18.32 -6.37 2.97
N LYS A 268 -17.50 -6.75 3.94
CA LYS A 268 -17.90 -7.48 5.14
C LYS A 268 -17.96 -6.56 6.36
N GLY A 269 -18.59 -7.03 7.41
CA GLY A 269 -18.69 -6.32 8.68
C GLY A 269 -18.79 -7.25 9.88
N GLU A 270 -18.83 -6.66 11.06
CA GLU A 270 -19.01 -7.39 12.32
C GLU A 270 -20.31 -8.20 12.34
N SER A 271 -21.34 -7.73 11.61
CA SER A 271 -22.62 -8.43 11.50
C SER A 271 -22.55 -9.78 10.78
N ASP A 272 -21.61 -9.93 9.83
CA ASP A 272 -21.44 -11.17 9.06
C ASP A 272 -20.98 -12.35 9.92
N VAL A 273 -20.28 -12.09 11.01
CA VAL A 273 -19.72 -13.14 11.89
C VAL A 273 -20.52 -13.36 13.18
N HIS A 274 -21.62 -12.63 13.35
CA HIS A 274 -22.45 -12.73 14.57
C HIS A 274 -22.87 -14.19 14.86
N ASP A 275 -23.32 -14.92 13.86
CA ASP A 275 -23.80 -16.29 13.98
C ASP A 275 -22.66 -17.31 14.20
N ILE A 276 -21.41 -16.92 13.90
CA ILE A 276 -20.21 -17.76 14.09
C ILE A 276 -19.70 -17.67 15.54
N ILE A 277 -19.94 -16.56 16.22
CA ILE A 277 -19.43 -16.32 17.58
C ILE A 277 -19.81 -17.41 18.56
N PRO A 278 -21.08 -17.87 18.66
CA PRO A 278 -21.46 -18.96 19.60
C PRO A 278 -20.69 -20.26 19.33
N GLU A 279 -20.51 -20.64 18.07
CA GLU A 279 -19.72 -21.83 17.68
C GLU A 279 -18.26 -21.68 18.11
N MET A 280 -17.64 -20.52 17.83
CA MET A 280 -16.26 -20.23 18.21
C MET A 280 -16.07 -20.27 19.73
N VAL A 281 -16.98 -19.66 20.50
CA VAL A 281 -16.94 -19.63 21.97
C VAL A 281 -17.07 -21.04 22.54
N ALA A 282 -18.02 -21.83 22.02
CA ALA A 282 -18.17 -23.23 22.43
C ALA A 282 -16.90 -24.04 22.13
N TYR A 283 -16.35 -23.92 20.94
CA TYR A 283 -15.10 -24.54 20.53
C TYR A 283 -13.94 -24.21 21.51
N MET A 284 -13.78 -22.93 21.86
CA MET A 284 -12.70 -22.52 22.77
C MET A 284 -12.88 -23.07 24.19
N LYS A 285 -14.12 -23.16 24.70
CA LYS A 285 -14.43 -23.76 26.01
C LYS A 285 -14.23 -25.25 26.02
N ASP A 286 -14.77 -25.96 25.04
CA ASP A 286 -14.76 -27.44 24.98
C ASP A 286 -13.34 -27.98 24.82
N ASN A 287 -12.46 -27.24 24.16
CA ASN A 287 -11.05 -27.58 24.01
C ASN A 287 -10.14 -27.05 25.16
N GLY A 288 -10.72 -26.40 26.16
CA GLY A 288 -9.97 -25.90 27.32
C GLY A 288 -9.05 -24.71 27.04
N TYR A 289 -9.25 -24.00 25.93
CA TYR A 289 -8.49 -22.81 25.61
C TYR A 289 -8.95 -21.57 26.40
N ALA A 290 -10.25 -21.44 26.62
CA ALA A 290 -10.85 -20.31 27.30
C ALA A 290 -11.32 -20.68 28.71
N HIS A 291 -11.11 -19.77 29.67
CA HIS A 291 -11.56 -19.93 31.06
C HIS A 291 -12.14 -18.61 31.59
N LEU A 292 -12.84 -18.72 32.74
CA LEU A 292 -13.39 -17.54 33.41
C LEU A 292 -12.32 -16.86 34.26
N SER A 293 -12.16 -15.54 34.09
CA SER A 293 -11.33 -14.66 34.91
C SER A 293 -12.13 -13.42 35.25
N GLU A 294 -12.35 -13.16 36.54
CA GLU A 294 -13.16 -12.03 37.04
C GLU A 294 -14.56 -11.92 36.39
N GLY A 295 -15.15 -13.07 36.05
CA GLY A 295 -16.43 -13.17 35.39
C GLY A 295 -16.39 -13.07 33.85
N ALA A 296 -15.31 -12.60 33.26
CA ALA A 296 -15.11 -12.54 31.81
C ALA A 296 -14.53 -13.87 31.29
N LEU A 297 -14.84 -14.22 30.04
CA LEU A 297 -14.23 -15.34 29.35
C LEU A 297 -12.97 -14.89 28.65
N VAL A 298 -11.83 -15.50 28.96
CA VAL A 298 -10.51 -15.08 28.44
C VAL A 298 -9.69 -16.26 27.95
N VAL A 299 -8.72 -15.97 27.08
CA VAL A 299 -7.65 -16.87 26.66
C VAL A 299 -6.31 -16.25 27.05
N ASP A 300 -5.49 -16.97 27.82
CA ASP A 300 -4.14 -16.52 28.16
C ASP A 300 -3.25 -16.57 26.93
N VAL A 301 -2.62 -15.45 26.62
CA VAL A 301 -1.77 -15.28 25.42
C VAL A 301 -0.33 -14.89 25.76
N LYS A 302 0.01 -14.84 27.06
CA LYS A 302 1.37 -14.60 27.52
C LYS A 302 2.29 -15.75 27.11
N GLU A 303 3.49 -15.43 26.68
CA GLU A 303 4.57 -16.36 26.33
C GLU A 303 5.74 -16.19 27.30
N ASP A 304 6.54 -17.25 27.48
CA ASP A 304 7.70 -17.23 28.40
C ASP A 304 8.79 -16.27 27.97
N THR A 305 8.80 -15.89 26.69
CA THR A 305 9.75 -14.93 26.08
C THR A 305 9.36 -13.46 26.29
N ASP A 306 8.17 -13.20 26.82
CA ASP A 306 7.67 -11.83 26.98
C ASP A 306 8.46 -11.07 28.04
N THR A 307 8.99 -9.92 27.64
CA THR A 307 9.67 -8.97 28.54
C THR A 307 8.72 -7.96 29.17
N LYS A 308 7.48 -7.90 28.65
CA LYS A 308 6.40 -7.04 29.14
C LYS A 308 5.20 -7.89 29.51
N GLU A 309 4.34 -7.34 30.37
CA GLU A 309 3.07 -7.98 30.71
C GLU A 309 2.14 -7.90 29.49
N ILE A 310 1.70 -9.07 29.00
CA ILE A 310 0.69 -9.18 27.95
C ILE A 310 -0.60 -9.67 28.62
N PRO A 311 -1.66 -8.83 28.66
CA PRO A 311 -2.94 -9.22 29.25
C PRO A 311 -3.58 -10.35 28.45
N PRO A 312 -4.43 -11.19 29.09
CA PRO A 312 -5.21 -12.21 28.39
C PRO A 312 -6.09 -11.59 27.30
N CYS A 313 -6.31 -12.35 26.22
CA CYS A 313 -7.26 -11.95 25.19
C CYS A 313 -8.70 -12.20 25.70
N MET A 314 -9.48 -11.14 25.80
CA MET A 314 -10.86 -11.22 26.28
C MET A 314 -11.77 -11.72 25.15
N ILE A 315 -12.50 -12.79 25.38
CA ILE A 315 -13.42 -13.41 24.41
C ILE A 315 -14.86 -12.92 24.62
N LEU A 316 -15.31 -12.86 25.87
CA LEU A 316 -16.61 -12.30 26.26
C LEU A 316 -16.45 -11.49 27.55
N LYS A 317 -17.22 -10.41 27.67
CA LYS A 317 -17.34 -9.65 28.90
C LYS A 317 -18.02 -10.46 29.99
N SER A 318 -17.99 -9.97 31.24
CA SER A 318 -18.66 -10.58 32.38
C SER A 318 -20.19 -10.68 32.24
N ASP A 319 -20.79 -9.81 31.45
CA ASP A 319 -22.22 -9.84 31.07
C ASP A 319 -22.53 -10.74 29.86
N GLY A 320 -21.52 -11.43 29.31
CA GLY A 320 -21.64 -12.28 28.14
C GLY A 320 -21.60 -11.55 26.79
N ALA A 321 -21.42 -10.22 26.77
CA ALA A 321 -21.38 -9.43 25.53
C ALA A 321 -20.05 -9.64 24.79
N SER A 322 -20.14 -9.58 23.46
CA SER A 322 -18.99 -9.59 22.56
C SER A 322 -18.19 -8.29 22.59
N LEU A 323 -16.92 -8.39 22.21
CA LEU A 323 -15.97 -7.27 22.07
C LEU A 323 -15.40 -7.27 20.65
N TYR A 324 -14.56 -6.30 20.35
CA TYR A 324 -13.77 -6.31 19.10
C TYR A 324 -12.91 -7.56 18.94
N ASN A 325 -12.27 -8.03 20.03
CA ASN A 325 -11.53 -9.30 20.02
C ASN A 325 -12.40 -10.48 19.57
N THR A 326 -13.66 -10.53 20.03
CA THR A 326 -14.60 -11.60 19.69
C THR A 326 -14.92 -11.59 18.20
N THR A 327 -15.25 -10.42 17.66
CA THR A 327 -15.60 -10.27 16.24
C THR A 327 -14.39 -10.49 15.34
N ASP A 328 -13.21 -9.98 15.70
CA ASP A 328 -11.98 -10.20 14.92
C ASP A 328 -11.55 -11.66 14.87
N LEU A 329 -11.64 -12.39 16.00
CA LEU A 329 -11.37 -13.84 16.03
C LEU A 329 -12.40 -14.63 15.22
N ALA A 330 -13.68 -14.25 15.29
CA ALA A 330 -14.73 -14.88 14.49
C ALA A 330 -14.52 -14.59 13.00
N THR A 331 -14.05 -13.40 12.63
CA THR A 331 -13.69 -13.05 11.26
C THR A 331 -12.51 -13.87 10.76
N ILE A 332 -11.48 -14.08 11.58
CA ILE A 332 -10.38 -14.98 11.24
C ILE A 332 -10.90 -16.40 11.00
N MET A 333 -11.77 -16.91 11.88
CA MET A 333 -12.38 -18.22 11.70
C MET A 333 -13.19 -18.33 10.41
N GLU A 334 -13.99 -17.31 10.07
CA GLU A 334 -14.74 -17.27 8.81
C GLU A 334 -13.80 -17.28 7.60
N ARG A 335 -12.77 -16.43 7.60
CA ARG A 335 -11.81 -16.32 6.51
C ARG A 335 -11.07 -17.64 6.27
N MET A 336 -10.67 -18.32 7.34
CA MET A 336 -10.05 -19.65 7.25
C MET A 336 -11.00 -20.69 6.66
N LYS A 337 -12.27 -20.70 7.08
CA LYS A 337 -13.28 -21.64 6.56
C LYS A 337 -13.63 -21.41 5.09
N LEU A 338 -13.76 -20.14 4.67
CA LEU A 338 -14.26 -19.80 3.33
C LEU A 338 -13.16 -19.71 2.28
N TYR A 339 -11.99 -19.23 2.64
CA TYR A 339 -10.96 -18.84 1.68
C TYR A 339 -9.66 -19.63 1.83
N HIS A 340 -9.38 -20.25 2.98
CA HIS A 340 -8.12 -20.93 3.27
C HIS A 340 -6.89 -20.09 2.91
N PRO A 341 -6.75 -18.86 3.43
CA PRO A 341 -5.65 -17.98 3.08
C PRO A 341 -4.32 -18.48 3.66
N ASP A 342 -3.24 -18.29 2.90
CA ASP A 342 -1.87 -18.49 3.39
C ASP A 342 -1.42 -17.32 4.27
N GLU A 343 -2.03 -16.14 4.07
CA GLU A 343 -1.62 -14.92 4.77
C GLU A 343 -2.82 -13.97 5.00
N LEU A 344 -2.91 -13.44 6.22
CA LEU A 344 -3.85 -12.40 6.61
C LEU A 344 -3.05 -11.15 7.00
N ILE A 345 -3.30 -10.03 6.32
CA ILE A 345 -2.63 -8.74 6.57
C ILE A 345 -3.66 -7.74 7.07
N TYR A 346 -3.37 -7.08 8.20
CA TYR A 346 -4.21 -6.03 8.78
C TYR A 346 -3.51 -4.68 8.68
N VAL A 347 -4.08 -3.77 7.89
CA VAL A 347 -3.55 -2.42 7.66
C VAL A 347 -4.29 -1.43 8.56
N VAL A 348 -3.74 -1.19 9.73
CA VAL A 348 -4.40 -0.46 10.82
C VAL A 348 -3.45 0.53 11.50
N ASP A 349 -3.99 1.41 12.35
CA ASP A 349 -3.18 2.36 13.12
C ASP A 349 -2.17 1.63 14.03
N LYS A 350 -0.90 2.04 14.03
CA LYS A 350 0.17 1.42 14.82
C LYS A 350 -0.11 1.36 16.33
N ARG A 351 -1.00 2.22 16.84
CA ARG A 351 -1.42 2.20 18.25
C ARG A 351 -2.20 0.93 18.62
N GLN A 352 -2.68 0.16 17.64
CA GLN A 352 -3.40 -1.10 17.85
C GLN A 352 -2.47 -2.32 17.87
N GLU A 353 -1.15 -2.14 17.87
CA GLU A 353 -0.17 -3.24 17.81
C GLU A 353 -0.37 -4.27 18.91
N LEU A 354 -0.46 -3.84 20.18
CA LEU A 354 -0.70 -4.76 21.31
C LEU A 354 -2.03 -5.51 21.19
N TYR A 355 -3.07 -4.83 20.72
CA TYR A 355 -4.38 -5.45 20.48
C TYR A 355 -4.29 -6.58 19.46
N PHE A 356 -3.69 -6.33 18.30
CA PHE A 356 -3.51 -7.37 17.27
C PHE A 356 -2.53 -8.46 17.70
N GLU A 357 -1.52 -8.14 18.49
CA GLU A 357 -0.65 -9.16 19.08
C GLU A 357 -1.46 -10.14 19.93
N GLN A 358 -2.37 -9.65 20.78
CA GLN A 358 -3.27 -10.51 21.56
C GLN A 358 -4.20 -11.35 20.68
N VAL A 359 -4.81 -10.75 19.65
CA VAL A 359 -5.70 -11.46 18.72
C VAL A 359 -4.94 -12.55 17.95
N PHE A 360 -3.76 -12.25 17.43
CA PHE A 360 -2.96 -13.20 16.66
C PHE A 360 -2.47 -14.37 17.53
N ARG A 361 -1.97 -14.09 18.72
CA ARG A 361 -1.56 -15.14 19.67
C ARG A 361 -2.75 -16.01 20.08
N CYS A 362 -3.92 -15.40 20.33
CA CYS A 362 -5.15 -16.13 20.61
C CYS A 362 -5.54 -17.04 19.45
N ALA A 363 -5.56 -16.52 18.22
CA ALA A 363 -5.91 -17.30 17.03
C ALA A 363 -4.98 -18.51 16.81
N ARG A 364 -3.66 -18.34 17.05
CA ARG A 364 -2.68 -19.43 16.98
C ARG A 364 -2.87 -20.44 18.10
N LYS A 365 -2.98 -20.00 19.34
CA LYS A 365 -3.13 -20.85 20.51
C LYS A 365 -4.41 -21.70 20.45
N THR A 366 -5.49 -21.08 19.99
CA THR A 366 -6.79 -21.75 19.84
C THR A 366 -6.93 -22.52 18.52
N LYS A 367 -5.90 -22.56 17.69
CA LYS A 367 -5.88 -23.23 16.39
C LYS A 367 -7.01 -22.78 15.45
N LEU A 368 -7.38 -21.50 15.51
CA LEU A 368 -8.28 -20.90 14.52
C LEU A 368 -7.60 -20.69 13.17
N VAL A 369 -6.28 -20.70 13.15
CA VAL A 369 -5.45 -20.64 11.92
C VAL A 369 -4.54 -21.85 11.86
N GLU A 370 -4.20 -22.27 10.64
CA GLU A 370 -3.21 -23.32 10.43
C GLU A 370 -1.81 -22.83 10.85
N PRO A 371 -0.89 -23.75 11.24
CA PRO A 371 0.46 -23.36 11.67
C PRO A 371 1.22 -22.55 10.64
N GLU A 372 1.00 -22.81 9.35
CA GLU A 372 1.67 -22.19 8.21
C GLU A 372 1.05 -20.83 7.82
N THR A 373 -0.18 -20.55 8.27
CA THR A 373 -0.86 -19.28 7.95
C THR A 373 -0.14 -18.11 8.62
N GLU A 374 0.29 -17.14 7.83
CA GLU A 374 0.92 -15.93 8.34
C GLU A 374 -0.14 -14.90 8.77
N LEU A 375 0.04 -14.34 9.98
CA LEU A 375 -0.76 -13.20 10.47
C LEU A 375 0.16 -12.00 10.56
N LYS A 376 -0.12 -10.95 9.77
CA LYS A 376 0.74 -9.76 9.68
C LYS A 376 0.01 -8.50 10.09
N PHE A 377 0.65 -7.75 10.95
CA PHE A 377 0.24 -6.41 11.36
C PHE A 377 1.04 -5.37 10.58
N LEU A 378 0.38 -4.62 9.69
CA LEU A 378 0.96 -3.50 8.97
C LEU A 378 0.46 -2.20 9.60
N GLY A 379 1.13 -1.80 10.67
CA GLY A 379 0.79 -0.60 11.44
C GLY A 379 1.24 0.68 10.74
N PHE A 380 0.32 1.64 10.60
CA PHE A 380 0.66 2.94 10.03
C PHE A 380 0.66 4.06 11.08
N GLY A 381 1.51 5.06 10.84
CA GLY A 381 1.64 6.25 11.68
C GLY A 381 0.55 7.28 11.40
N THR A 382 0.64 8.42 12.08
CA THR A 382 -0.34 9.50 12.03
C THR A 382 0.00 10.51 10.92
N MET A 383 -1.01 10.99 10.21
CA MET A 383 -0.92 12.18 9.39
C MET A 383 -1.11 13.42 10.28
N ASN A 384 -0.10 14.27 10.34
CA ASN A 384 -0.06 15.44 11.20
C ASN A 384 -0.22 16.73 10.38
N GLY A 385 -0.68 17.80 11.02
CA GLY A 385 -0.61 19.15 10.49
C GLY A 385 0.78 19.77 10.68
N LYS A 386 0.97 20.99 10.15
CA LYS A 386 2.23 21.76 10.29
C LYS A 386 2.62 22.05 11.76
N ASP A 387 1.68 21.95 12.68
CA ASP A 387 1.89 22.08 14.13
C ASP A 387 2.36 20.78 14.81
N GLY A 388 2.58 19.72 14.04
CA GLY A 388 3.01 18.39 14.53
C GLY A 388 1.93 17.60 15.26
N LYS A 389 0.69 18.10 15.29
CA LYS A 389 -0.45 17.40 15.91
C LYS A 389 -1.29 16.70 14.83
N PRO A 390 -2.10 15.68 15.18
CA PRO A 390 -3.00 15.05 14.23
C PRO A 390 -3.80 16.07 13.43
N PHE A 391 -3.87 15.89 12.14
CA PHE A 391 -4.46 16.85 11.21
C PHE A 391 -5.93 17.13 11.55
N LYS A 392 -6.27 18.40 11.72
CA LYS A 392 -7.61 18.88 12.12
C LYS A 392 -8.06 20.03 11.23
N THR A 393 -9.38 20.27 11.19
CA THR A 393 -9.92 21.48 10.58
C THR A 393 -9.50 22.73 11.37
N ARG A 394 -9.56 23.89 10.74
CA ARG A 394 -9.31 25.20 11.41
C ARG A 394 -10.21 25.43 12.62
N GLN A 395 -11.37 24.77 12.66
CA GLN A 395 -12.34 24.85 13.78
C GLN A 395 -12.13 23.78 14.86
N GLY A 396 -11.06 22.96 14.75
CA GLY A 396 -10.66 21.99 15.77
C GLY A 396 -11.26 20.58 15.65
N GLY A 397 -12.12 20.31 14.66
CA GLY A 397 -12.67 18.98 14.37
C GLY A 397 -11.75 18.14 13.46
N VAL A 398 -12.03 16.83 13.37
CA VAL A 398 -11.35 15.96 12.39
C VAL A 398 -11.82 16.34 10.98
N MET A 399 -10.88 16.55 10.06
CA MET A 399 -11.21 16.89 8.67
C MET A 399 -11.85 15.70 7.96
N ARG A 400 -12.98 15.92 7.28
CA ARG A 400 -13.58 14.92 6.39
C ARG A 400 -12.67 14.66 5.20
N LEU A 401 -12.58 13.41 4.80
CA LEU A 401 -11.76 13.00 3.65
C LEU A 401 -12.21 13.67 2.35
N GLU A 402 -13.51 13.82 2.15
CA GLU A 402 -14.07 14.50 0.97
C GLU A 402 -13.59 15.95 0.86
N ASN A 403 -13.52 16.67 1.98
CA ASN A 403 -13.02 18.05 2.00
C ASN A 403 -11.53 18.12 1.67
N LEU A 404 -10.71 17.19 2.20
CA LEU A 404 -9.30 17.13 1.88
C LEU A 404 -9.07 16.89 0.39
N ILE A 405 -9.82 15.97 -0.22
CA ILE A 405 -9.76 15.71 -1.66
C ILE A 405 -10.12 16.99 -2.44
N LYS A 406 -11.23 17.63 -2.08
CA LYS A 406 -11.69 18.85 -2.74
C LYS A 406 -10.68 20.00 -2.61
N ASP A 407 -10.17 20.26 -1.41
CA ASP A 407 -9.18 21.32 -1.19
C ASP A 407 -7.93 21.09 -2.05
N THR A 408 -7.51 19.83 -2.18
CA THR A 408 -6.36 19.46 -3.03
C THR A 408 -6.67 19.62 -4.51
N GLN A 409 -7.88 19.29 -4.96
CA GLN A 409 -8.35 19.50 -6.34
C GLN A 409 -8.41 21.00 -6.69
N ASP A 410 -8.95 21.82 -5.78
CA ASP A 410 -9.05 23.26 -5.95
C ASP A 410 -7.64 23.90 -6.02
N GLU A 411 -6.69 23.46 -5.22
CA GLU A 411 -5.31 23.95 -5.26
C GLU A 411 -4.60 23.52 -6.54
N MET A 412 -4.77 22.28 -6.98
CA MET A 412 -4.21 21.81 -8.25
C MET A 412 -4.79 22.55 -9.45
N TYR A 413 -6.11 22.83 -9.44
CA TYR A 413 -6.74 23.62 -10.50
C TYR A 413 -6.13 25.01 -10.64
N LYS A 414 -5.90 25.72 -9.52
CA LYS A 414 -5.23 27.03 -9.52
C LYS A 414 -3.85 26.94 -10.15
N LYS A 415 -3.01 26.01 -9.69
CA LYS A 415 -1.63 25.83 -10.18
C LYS A 415 -1.58 25.49 -11.68
N ILE A 416 -2.51 24.67 -12.17
CA ILE A 416 -2.60 24.34 -13.59
C ILE A 416 -2.99 25.57 -14.42
N LYS A 417 -3.97 26.35 -13.96
CA LYS A 417 -4.41 27.57 -14.65
C LYS A 417 -3.38 28.69 -14.63
N GLU A 418 -2.60 28.83 -13.57
CA GLU A 418 -1.53 29.84 -13.49
C GLU A 418 -0.38 29.53 -14.46
N GLY A 419 -0.09 28.28 -14.72
CA GLY A 419 1.03 27.84 -15.55
C GLY A 419 0.71 27.63 -17.03
N ARG A 420 -0.58 27.60 -17.43
CA ARG A 420 -1.00 27.17 -18.79
C ARG A 420 -2.30 27.79 -19.26
N ASP A 421 -2.35 28.00 -20.57
CA ASP A 421 -3.59 28.33 -21.29
C ASP A 421 -4.31 27.03 -21.66
N MET A 422 -5.13 26.55 -20.73
CA MET A 422 -5.94 25.33 -20.85
C MET A 422 -7.42 25.68 -20.62
N GLU A 423 -8.32 25.08 -21.41
CA GLU A 423 -9.77 25.22 -21.24
C GLU A 423 -10.20 24.81 -19.83
N ASP A 424 -11.15 25.54 -19.22
CA ASP A 424 -11.55 25.33 -17.83
C ASP A 424 -12.03 23.90 -17.53
N ALA A 425 -12.81 23.31 -18.44
CA ALA A 425 -13.30 21.95 -18.26
C ALA A 425 -12.17 20.90 -18.32
N GLU A 426 -11.18 21.09 -19.20
CA GLU A 426 -10.00 20.24 -19.30
C GLU A 426 -9.08 20.43 -18.10
N ALA A 427 -8.82 21.68 -17.70
CA ALA A 427 -8.01 22.00 -16.52
C ALA A 427 -8.57 21.35 -15.24
N LYS A 428 -9.90 21.37 -15.10
CA LYS A 428 -10.57 20.73 -13.96
C LYS A 428 -10.39 19.21 -13.94
N LYS A 429 -10.56 18.54 -15.09
CA LYS A 429 -10.33 17.08 -15.20
C LYS A 429 -8.88 16.71 -14.88
N VAL A 430 -7.92 17.48 -15.41
CA VAL A 430 -6.51 17.25 -15.12
C VAL A 430 -6.22 17.49 -13.64
N ALA A 431 -6.77 18.55 -13.05
CA ALA A 431 -6.61 18.85 -11.62
C ALA A 431 -7.16 17.72 -10.73
N ASP A 432 -8.31 17.15 -11.09
CA ASP A 432 -8.91 16.02 -10.34
C ASP A 432 -7.98 14.81 -10.33
N VAL A 433 -7.39 14.44 -11.46
CA VAL A 433 -6.45 13.31 -11.56
C VAL A 433 -5.14 13.61 -10.81
N VAL A 434 -4.58 14.79 -11.01
CA VAL A 434 -3.29 15.16 -10.41
C VAL A 434 -3.40 15.34 -8.89
N ALA A 435 -4.54 15.83 -8.38
CA ALA A 435 -4.79 15.94 -6.95
C ALA A 435 -4.77 14.58 -6.25
N ILE A 436 -5.34 13.55 -6.86
CA ILE A 436 -5.30 12.18 -6.32
C ILE A 436 -3.85 11.67 -6.26
N SER A 437 -3.06 11.93 -7.29
CA SER A 437 -1.63 11.56 -7.26
C SER A 437 -0.88 12.29 -6.14
N ALA A 438 -1.18 13.57 -5.92
CA ALA A 438 -0.57 14.37 -4.86
C ALA A 438 -0.85 13.78 -3.47
N LEU A 439 -2.10 13.40 -3.20
CA LEU A 439 -2.50 12.77 -1.94
C LEU A 439 -1.90 11.37 -1.76
N LYS A 440 -2.03 10.51 -2.76
CA LYS A 440 -1.58 9.10 -2.68
C LYS A 440 -0.06 9.00 -2.62
N TYR A 441 0.64 9.69 -3.51
CA TYR A 441 2.10 9.71 -3.48
C TYR A 441 2.64 10.36 -2.22
N GLY A 442 2.05 11.47 -1.79
CA GLY A 442 2.44 12.18 -0.57
C GLY A 442 2.32 11.30 0.70
N ASP A 443 1.32 10.42 0.76
CA ASP A 443 1.20 9.41 1.81
C ASP A 443 2.18 8.25 1.62
N LEU A 444 2.14 7.60 0.45
CA LEU A 444 2.86 6.36 0.14
C LEU A 444 4.38 6.53 0.06
N SER A 445 4.90 7.73 -0.18
CA SER A 445 6.34 8.02 -0.16
C SER A 445 6.95 7.92 1.24
N ASN A 446 6.11 7.93 2.28
CA ASN A 446 6.54 7.71 3.65
C ASN A 446 6.46 6.21 4.01
N GLN A 447 7.45 5.72 4.76
CA GLN A 447 7.35 4.39 5.36
C GLN A 447 6.08 4.30 6.20
N ALA A 448 5.29 3.25 6.03
CA ALA A 448 3.97 3.12 6.64
C ALA A 448 3.95 3.41 8.15
N SER A 449 4.89 2.84 8.92
CA SER A 449 4.99 3.01 10.38
C SER A 449 5.38 4.42 10.85
N LYS A 450 5.81 5.31 9.95
CA LYS A 450 6.23 6.67 10.30
C LYS A 450 5.05 7.64 10.26
N ASP A 451 5.08 8.60 11.20
CA ASP A 451 4.24 9.78 11.13
C ASP A 451 4.79 10.73 10.07
N TYR A 452 3.92 11.48 9.42
CA TYR A 452 4.34 12.52 8.49
C TYR A 452 3.50 13.79 8.61
N VAL A 453 4.01 14.89 8.09
CA VAL A 453 3.31 16.17 8.06
C VAL A 453 2.66 16.36 6.70
N PHE A 454 1.34 16.53 6.67
CA PHE A 454 0.60 16.93 5.49
C PHE A 454 0.79 18.43 5.22
N ASP A 455 1.32 18.73 4.05
CA ASP A 455 1.48 20.10 3.54
C ASP A 455 0.95 20.17 2.11
N ILE A 456 -0.20 20.80 1.92
CA ILE A 456 -0.87 20.88 0.62
C ILE A 456 0.02 21.58 -0.42
N ASP A 457 0.73 22.65 -0.04
CA ASP A 457 1.59 23.41 -0.95
C ASP A 457 2.74 22.53 -1.48
N ARG A 458 3.33 21.73 -0.59
CA ARG A 458 4.39 20.78 -0.93
C ARG A 458 3.86 19.65 -1.80
N PHE A 459 2.75 19.01 -1.39
CA PHE A 459 2.22 17.84 -2.08
C PHE A 459 1.70 18.13 -3.47
N THR A 460 1.22 19.36 -3.70
CA THR A 460 0.75 19.85 -5.00
C THR A 460 1.84 20.53 -5.83
N SER A 461 3.10 20.48 -5.42
CA SER A 461 4.24 21.03 -6.18
C SER A 461 4.56 20.15 -7.39
N PHE A 462 4.89 20.78 -8.51
CA PHE A 462 5.44 20.11 -9.71
C PHE A 462 6.96 19.90 -9.63
N GLU A 463 7.58 20.20 -8.50
CA GLU A 463 9.01 20.05 -8.26
C GLU A 463 9.23 19.23 -7.00
N GLY A 464 10.35 18.51 -6.96
CA GLY A 464 10.74 17.66 -5.83
C GLY A 464 10.03 16.29 -5.81
N ASP A 465 10.10 15.63 -4.67
CA ASP A 465 9.56 14.28 -4.46
C ASP A 465 8.04 14.32 -4.23
N THR A 466 7.28 14.43 -5.32
CA THR A 466 5.81 14.63 -5.31
C THR A 466 5.12 13.85 -6.43
N GLY A 467 3.84 13.51 -6.23
CA GLY A 467 3.01 12.89 -7.25
C GLY A 467 2.90 13.73 -8.53
N PRO A 468 2.59 15.03 -8.44
CA PRO A 468 2.56 15.91 -9.63
C PRO A 468 3.87 15.95 -10.41
N TYR A 469 5.04 15.89 -9.76
CA TYR A 469 6.33 15.81 -10.45
C TYR A 469 6.47 14.52 -11.26
N ILE A 470 6.08 13.38 -10.70
CA ILE A 470 6.10 12.08 -11.40
C ILE A 470 5.17 12.13 -12.62
N LEU A 471 3.93 12.63 -12.44
CA LEU A 471 2.98 12.73 -13.55
C LEU A 471 3.47 13.69 -14.64
N TYR A 472 4.05 14.81 -14.26
CA TYR A 472 4.64 15.75 -15.21
C TYR A 472 5.77 15.11 -16.04
N THR A 473 6.59 14.27 -15.41
CA THR A 473 7.63 13.50 -16.11
C THR A 473 7.01 12.54 -17.12
N ILE A 474 5.98 11.77 -16.73
CA ILE A 474 5.28 10.85 -17.63
C ILE A 474 4.64 11.59 -18.82
N VAL A 475 3.94 12.69 -18.55
CA VAL A 475 3.31 13.52 -19.59
C VAL A 475 4.34 14.10 -20.56
N ARG A 476 5.51 14.51 -20.06
CA ARG A 476 6.63 14.96 -20.90
C ARG A 476 7.09 13.85 -21.84
N ILE A 477 7.27 12.64 -21.35
CA ILE A 477 7.62 11.48 -22.18
C ILE A 477 6.54 11.23 -23.23
N LYS A 478 5.26 11.18 -22.84
CA LYS A 478 4.13 11.02 -23.77
C LYS A 478 4.14 12.09 -24.87
N SER A 479 4.41 13.33 -24.51
CA SER A 479 4.49 14.45 -25.48
C SER A 479 5.60 14.24 -26.51
N ILE A 480 6.78 13.76 -26.10
CA ILE A 480 7.89 13.46 -27.02
C ILE A 480 7.50 12.31 -27.95
N LEU A 481 6.93 11.23 -27.40
CA LEU A 481 6.49 10.07 -28.18
C LEU A 481 5.39 10.42 -29.18
N ASN A 482 4.45 11.29 -28.82
CA ASN A 482 3.41 11.77 -29.72
C ASN A 482 4.00 12.63 -30.88
N LYS A 483 4.94 13.51 -30.57
CA LYS A 483 5.66 14.28 -31.61
C LYS A 483 6.43 13.36 -32.57
N TYR A 484 7.03 12.29 -32.07
CA TYR A 484 7.69 11.30 -32.94
C TYR A 484 6.70 10.64 -33.90
N LYS A 485 5.49 10.25 -33.42
CA LYS A 485 4.42 9.74 -34.28
C LYS A 485 3.94 10.76 -35.33
N GLU A 486 3.77 12.02 -34.93
CA GLU A 486 3.36 13.11 -35.83
C GLU A 486 4.39 13.35 -36.93
N GLN A 487 5.66 13.04 -36.69
CA GLN A 487 6.75 13.08 -37.69
C GLN A 487 6.81 11.81 -38.56
N GLY A 488 5.86 10.88 -38.42
CA GLY A 488 5.79 9.64 -39.18
C GLY A 488 6.53 8.46 -38.55
N GLY A 489 6.98 8.59 -37.29
CA GLY A 489 7.64 7.51 -36.56
C GLY A 489 6.67 6.42 -36.09
N ASP A 490 7.14 5.18 -36.06
CA ASP A 490 6.40 4.01 -35.57
C ASP A 490 7.01 3.50 -34.27
N LEU A 491 6.27 3.62 -33.17
CA LEU A 491 6.72 3.17 -31.85
C LEU A 491 6.83 1.63 -31.73
N THR A 492 6.19 0.87 -32.61
CA THR A 492 6.27 -0.59 -32.61
C THR A 492 7.51 -1.12 -33.31
N ALA A 493 8.16 -0.29 -34.12
CA ALA A 493 9.34 -0.63 -34.90
C ALA A 493 10.67 -0.23 -34.21
N VAL A 494 10.61 0.60 -33.15
CA VAL A 494 11.82 1.07 -32.45
C VAL A 494 12.46 -0.06 -31.64
N LYS A 495 13.80 -0.03 -31.50
CA LYS A 495 14.58 -1.04 -30.79
C LYS A 495 15.59 -0.37 -29.88
N LEU A 496 15.70 -0.88 -28.66
CA LEU A 496 16.74 -0.46 -27.72
C LEU A 496 18.13 -0.60 -28.33
N GLN A 497 18.97 0.39 -28.04
CA GLN A 497 20.37 0.47 -28.44
C GLN A 497 21.26 0.60 -27.21
N GLN A 498 22.57 0.34 -27.38
CA GLN A 498 23.52 0.58 -26.29
C GLN A 498 23.52 2.07 -25.92
N PRO A 499 23.58 2.39 -24.62
CA PRO A 499 23.76 3.77 -24.17
C PRO A 499 24.95 4.44 -24.85
N GLY A 500 24.75 5.63 -25.39
CA GLY A 500 25.78 6.37 -26.09
C GLY A 500 26.48 7.43 -25.24
N ASN A 501 25.96 7.70 -24.06
CA ASN A 501 26.56 8.65 -23.10
C ASN A 501 26.20 8.25 -21.65
N ALA A 502 26.74 9.00 -20.68
CA ALA A 502 26.57 8.69 -19.27
C ALA A 502 25.12 8.82 -18.79
N SER A 503 24.37 9.83 -19.23
CA SER A 503 22.98 10.02 -18.80
C SER A 503 22.02 8.95 -19.38
N GLU A 504 22.28 8.46 -20.58
CA GLU A 504 21.56 7.32 -21.15
C GLU A 504 21.84 6.03 -20.34
N LYS A 505 23.10 5.83 -19.95
CA LYS A 505 23.51 4.67 -19.12
C LYS A 505 22.87 4.75 -17.74
N GLU A 506 22.84 5.92 -17.12
CA GLU A 506 22.18 6.16 -15.83
C GLU A 506 20.69 5.78 -15.91
N LEU A 507 19.97 6.28 -16.91
CA LEU A 507 18.57 5.93 -17.13
C LEU A 507 18.36 4.41 -17.35
N ALA A 508 19.20 3.80 -18.18
CA ALA A 508 19.15 2.36 -18.45
C ALA A 508 19.43 1.52 -17.19
N MET A 509 20.34 1.96 -16.35
CA MET A 509 20.67 1.32 -15.06
C MET A 509 19.50 1.39 -14.08
N GLU A 510 18.82 2.54 -13.98
CA GLU A 510 17.61 2.67 -13.15
C GLU A 510 16.49 1.77 -13.64
N LEU A 511 16.25 1.68 -14.95
CA LEU A 511 15.26 0.75 -15.53
C LEU A 511 15.56 -0.70 -15.15
N ALA A 512 16.84 -1.12 -15.18
CA ALA A 512 17.25 -2.47 -14.84
C ALA A 512 16.99 -2.87 -13.37
N GLN A 513 16.81 -1.89 -12.46
CA GLN A 513 16.48 -2.14 -11.05
C GLN A 513 15.02 -2.54 -10.80
N PHE A 514 14.13 -2.37 -11.78
CA PHE A 514 12.69 -2.56 -11.61
C PHE A 514 12.33 -3.89 -10.95
N ASN A 515 12.84 -5.01 -11.46
CA ASN A 515 12.50 -6.35 -10.93
C ASN A 515 12.99 -6.56 -9.49
N THR A 516 14.15 -6.02 -9.14
CA THR A 516 14.68 -6.06 -7.77
C THR A 516 13.82 -5.24 -6.82
N MET A 517 13.46 -4.03 -7.23
CA MET A 517 12.64 -3.12 -6.44
C MET A 517 11.24 -3.69 -6.18
N ILE A 518 10.55 -4.17 -7.22
CA ILE A 518 9.19 -4.70 -7.10
C ILE A 518 9.13 -5.96 -6.22
N ALA A 519 10.07 -6.88 -6.39
CA ALA A 519 10.15 -8.06 -5.55
C ALA A 519 10.32 -7.68 -4.07
N THR A 520 11.22 -6.73 -3.79
CA THR A 520 11.46 -6.23 -2.41
C THR A 520 10.25 -5.48 -1.86
N ALA A 521 9.61 -4.63 -2.66
CA ALA A 521 8.41 -3.89 -2.23
C ALA A 521 7.24 -4.83 -1.90
N GLY A 522 7.08 -5.92 -2.66
CA GLY A 522 6.08 -6.95 -2.40
C GLY A 522 6.37 -7.76 -1.14
N GLU A 523 7.61 -8.22 -0.96
CA GLU A 523 8.03 -8.99 0.21
C GLU A 523 7.91 -8.20 1.52
N GLU A 524 8.32 -6.94 1.49
CA GLU A 524 8.31 -6.06 2.67
C GLU A 524 6.98 -5.30 2.87
N LEU A 525 6.00 -5.47 1.99
CA LEU A 525 4.73 -4.72 1.99
C LEU A 525 4.99 -3.19 2.02
N ALA A 526 5.89 -2.72 1.16
CA ALA A 526 6.53 -1.42 1.25
C ALA A 526 6.31 -0.52 0.02
N PRO A 527 5.11 0.10 -0.15
CA PRO A 527 4.85 1.01 -1.27
C PRO A 527 5.84 2.17 -1.39
N HIS A 528 6.41 2.64 -0.27
CA HIS A 528 7.40 3.72 -0.28
C HIS A 528 8.66 3.39 -1.08
N LYS A 529 9.00 2.11 -1.27
CA LYS A 529 10.10 1.68 -2.14
C LYS A 529 9.77 1.89 -3.62
N VAL A 530 8.51 1.70 -4.00
CA VAL A 530 8.04 2.04 -5.36
C VAL A 530 8.13 3.54 -5.59
N CYS A 531 7.68 4.36 -4.62
CA CYS A 531 7.79 5.81 -4.69
C CYS A 531 9.24 6.29 -4.85
N ALA A 532 10.15 5.78 -4.01
CA ALA A 532 11.58 6.11 -4.10
C ALA A 532 12.16 5.76 -5.47
N TYR A 533 11.86 4.56 -5.97
CA TYR A 533 12.33 4.11 -7.27
C TYR A 533 11.84 4.99 -8.43
N ILE A 534 10.53 5.32 -8.48
CA ILE A 534 10.03 6.16 -9.58
C ILE A 534 10.51 7.61 -9.50
N TYR A 535 10.84 8.08 -8.30
CA TYR A 535 11.47 9.38 -8.14
C TYR A 535 12.90 9.38 -8.71
N ASP A 536 13.70 8.36 -8.40
CA ASP A 536 15.05 8.20 -8.96
C ASP A 536 15.00 8.01 -10.48
N LEU A 537 14.08 7.18 -10.98
CA LEU A 537 13.86 6.98 -12.41
C LEU A 537 13.44 8.27 -13.14
N ALA A 538 12.55 9.08 -12.53
CA ALA A 538 12.14 10.38 -13.07
C ALA A 538 13.31 11.36 -13.12
N ASN A 539 14.16 11.38 -12.09
CA ASN A 539 15.36 12.21 -12.07
C ASN A 539 16.38 11.79 -13.15
N ALA A 540 16.63 10.49 -13.30
CA ALA A 540 17.49 9.95 -14.35
C ALA A 540 16.96 10.28 -15.74
N PHE A 541 15.64 10.17 -15.97
CA PHE A 541 15.02 10.60 -17.22
C PHE A 541 15.20 12.11 -17.45
N ASN A 542 14.96 12.96 -16.47
CA ASN A 542 15.09 14.40 -16.62
C ASN A 542 16.55 14.79 -16.91
N HIS A 543 17.54 14.16 -16.28
CA HIS A 543 18.96 14.36 -16.59
C HIS A 543 19.24 13.99 -18.05
N PHE A 544 18.83 12.80 -18.49
CA PHE A 544 18.93 12.35 -19.88
C PHE A 544 18.27 13.31 -20.86
N TYR A 545 17.05 13.77 -20.56
CA TYR A 545 16.29 14.69 -21.41
C TYR A 545 17.00 16.05 -21.60
N HIS A 546 17.67 16.55 -20.57
CA HIS A 546 18.39 17.82 -20.64
C HIS A 546 19.69 17.71 -21.46
N GLU A 547 20.36 16.58 -21.45
CA GLU A 547 21.62 16.36 -22.14
C GLU A 547 21.48 15.84 -23.58
N THR A 548 20.32 15.29 -23.94
CA THR A 548 20.14 14.56 -25.19
C THR A 548 19.05 15.20 -26.09
N LYS A 549 19.42 15.54 -27.33
CA LYS A 549 18.47 16.01 -28.34
C LYS A 549 17.76 14.81 -29.00
N ILE A 550 16.72 14.28 -28.37
CA ILE A 550 16.07 13.02 -28.77
C ILE A 550 15.51 13.09 -30.20
N LEU A 551 14.55 14.00 -30.46
CA LEU A 551 13.93 14.13 -31.78
C LEU A 551 14.80 14.88 -32.80
N GLY A 552 15.81 15.59 -32.32
CA GLY A 552 16.81 16.28 -33.13
C GLY A 552 18.04 15.44 -33.49
N GLU A 553 18.07 14.16 -33.10
CA GLU A 553 19.12 13.22 -33.53
C GLU A 553 19.03 12.99 -35.04
N GLU A 554 20.14 13.16 -35.75
CA GLU A 554 20.21 13.03 -37.20
C GLU A 554 20.35 11.58 -37.65
N ASN A 555 21.01 10.74 -36.84
CA ASN A 555 21.11 9.32 -37.09
C ASN A 555 19.80 8.62 -36.73
N GLU A 556 19.09 8.13 -37.72
CA GLU A 556 17.76 7.55 -37.55
C GLU A 556 17.77 6.29 -36.67
N GLU A 557 18.76 5.42 -36.77
CA GLU A 557 18.89 4.24 -35.93
C GLU A 557 19.10 4.63 -34.45
N ARG A 558 19.95 5.62 -34.22
CA ARG A 558 20.16 6.14 -32.87
C ARG A 558 18.92 6.81 -32.30
N LYS A 559 18.21 7.61 -33.12
CA LYS A 559 16.93 8.24 -32.73
C LYS A 559 15.91 7.18 -32.31
N GLN A 560 15.77 6.10 -33.07
CA GLN A 560 14.90 4.97 -32.73
C GLN A 560 15.30 4.31 -31.41
N GLY A 561 16.59 4.17 -31.12
CA GLY A 561 17.11 3.68 -29.84
C GLY A 561 16.72 4.58 -28.66
N LEU A 562 16.86 5.89 -28.82
CA LEU A 562 16.44 6.87 -27.80
C LEU A 562 14.92 6.83 -27.56
N VAL A 563 14.14 6.72 -28.62
CA VAL A 563 12.67 6.60 -28.53
C VAL A 563 12.27 5.28 -27.86
N ALA A 564 12.94 4.17 -28.18
CA ALA A 564 12.69 2.87 -27.50
C ALA A 564 12.96 2.97 -25.99
N LEU A 565 14.04 3.65 -25.59
CA LEU A 565 14.35 3.90 -24.19
C LEU A 565 13.23 4.70 -23.47
N LEU A 566 12.65 5.70 -24.17
CA LEU A 566 11.51 6.45 -23.66
C LEU A 566 10.24 5.61 -23.52
N VAL A 567 9.97 4.72 -24.49
CA VAL A 567 8.82 3.80 -24.42
C VAL A 567 8.93 2.93 -23.18
N LEU A 568 10.09 2.29 -22.96
CA LEU A 568 10.31 1.44 -21.78
C LEU A 568 10.21 2.24 -20.48
N THR A 569 10.75 3.48 -20.45
CA THR A 569 10.68 4.35 -19.27
C THR A 569 9.22 4.71 -18.93
N ARG A 570 8.42 5.10 -19.93
CA ARG A 570 7.00 5.38 -19.76
C ARG A 570 6.25 4.18 -19.21
N ASP A 571 6.45 3.01 -19.81
CA ASP A 571 5.71 1.80 -19.47
C ASP A 571 6.02 1.33 -18.04
N ILE A 572 7.27 1.45 -17.60
CA ILE A 572 7.65 1.15 -16.22
C ILE A 572 7.07 2.18 -15.25
N LEU A 573 7.15 3.48 -15.56
CA LEU A 573 6.56 4.53 -14.70
C LEU A 573 5.04 4.36 -14.57
N GLU A 574 4.32 4.12 -15.67
CA GLU A 574 2.87 3.89 -15.65
C GLU A 574 2.50 2.62 -14.88
N THR A 575 3.28 1.56 -15.01
CA THR A 575 3.10 0.33 -14.21
C THR A 575 3.28 0.61 -12.71
N CYS A 576 4.28 1.38 -12.34
CA CYS A 576 4.53 1.73 -10.94
C CYS A 576 3.42 2.60 -10.34
N ILE A 577 2.95 3.63 -11.07
CA ILE A 577 1.86 4.48 -10.56
C ILE A 577 0.53 3.73 -10.48
N ASP A 578 0.26 2.76 -11.36
CA ASP A 578 -0.89 1.87 -11.23
C ASP A 578 -0.83 1.06 -9.93
N MET A 579 0.34 0.53 -9.57
CA MET A 579 0.53 -0.16 -8.28
C MET A 579 0.37 0.77 -7.07
N LEU A 580 0.62 2.07 -7.23
CA LEU A 580 0.33 3.09 -6.22
C LEU A 580 -1.13 3.57 -6.26
N GLY A 581 -1.90 3.13 -7.26
CA GLY A 581 -3.33 3.38 -7.38
C GLY A 581 -3.70 4.75 -7.93
N PHE A 582 -2.88 5.35 -8.78
CA PHE A 582 -3.21 6.56 -9.52
C PHE A 582 -2.74 6.46 -10.98
N GLU A 583 -3.18 7.39 -11.81
CA GLU A 583 -2.93 7.39 -13.25
C GLU A 583 -2.39 8.74 -13.73
N ALA A 584 -1.78 8.74 -14.91
CA ALA A 584 -1.28 9.95 -15.55
C ALA A 584 -2.28 10.47 -16.60
N PRO A 585 -2.54 11.79 -16.63
CA PRO A 585 -3.31 12.38 -17.71
C PRO A 585 -2.50 12.35 -19.02
N GLU A 586 -3.20 12.52 -20.16
CA GLU A 586 -2.54 12.59 -21.47
C GLU A 586 -1.81 13.91 -21.69
N LYS A 587 -2.32 14.97 -21.08
CA LYS A 587 -1.76 16.33 -21.12
C LYS A 587 -1.83 16.94 -19.73
N MET A 588 -0.85 17.77 -19.44
CA MET A 588 -0.78 18.42 -18.14
C MET A 588 -0.15 19.79 -18.25
#